data_e181fcffeea2084fbbbab8b60157c02e
#
_entry.id   e181fcffeea2084fbbbab8b60157c02e
#
_cell.length_a   1.000
_cell.length_b   1.000
_cell.length_c   1.000
_cell.angle_alpha   90.00
_cell.angle_beta   90.00
_cell.angle_gamma   90.00
#
_symmetry.space_group_name_H-M   'P 1'
#
loop_
_entity.id
_entity.type
_entity.pdbx_description
1 polymer ?
#
loop_
_entity_poly.entity_id
_entity_poly.type
_entity_poly.pdbx_seq_one_letter_code
_entity_poly.pdbx_strand_id
1 'polypeptide(L)'
;MIRRALGVAAILLCAAMLVTPQEKKDDAAWEKVAAALGKKGDLSADGVYKVTFPRSDLKVAMHGVPVPAGMGLASWAAFTRMPDGKYMVMGDTVMLGAEVNPVSDALRAGGIEIVALHNHMLGEQPQVMFMHYQGEGDAEALARTIRRALDQLGRK
;
A
#
# COMPACT_ATOMS: atom_id res chain seq x y z
N MET A 1 -46.08 -54.18 -15.07
CA MET A 1 -45.59 -52.77 -15.32
C MET A 1 -44.41 -52.51 -14.40
N ILE A 2 -43.20 -52.58 -14.94
CA ILE A 2 -41.96 -52.40 -14.13
C ILE A 2 -41.43 -50.99 -14.47
N ARG A 3 -41.46 -50.06 -13.48
CA ARG A 3 -40.89 -48.73 -13.60
C ARG A 3 -39.38 -48.83 -13.28
N ARG A 4 -38.55 -48.58 -14.29
CA ARG A 4 -37.11 -48.40 -14.13
C ARG A 4 -36.84 -46.95 -13.66
N ALA A 5 -36.28 -46.80 -12.49
CA ALA A 5 -35.72 -45.52 -11.98
C ALA A 5 -34.34 -45.32 -12.59
N LEU A 6 -34.14 -44.26 -13.39
CA LEU A 6 -32.84 -43.80 -13.83
C LEU A 6 -32.25 -42.89 -12.73
N GLY A 7 -31.23 -43.40 -12.07
CA GLY A 7 -30.42 -42.58 -11.16
C GLY A 7 -29.45 -41.72 -11.96
N VAL A 8 -29.58 -40.38 -11.85
CA VAL A 8 -28.64 -39.40 -12.38
C VAL A 8 -27.51 -39.23 -11.36
N ALA A 9 -26.34 -39.79 -11.66
CA ALA A 9 -25.13 -39.50 -10.87
C ALA A 9 -24.59 -38.14 -11.24
N ALA A 10 -24.72 -37.17 -10.31
CA ALA A 10 -24.09 -35.86 -10.44
C ALA A 10 -22.58 -36.00 -10.13
N ILE A 11 -21.75 -35.91 -11.16
CA ILE A 11 -20.29 -35.85 -11.01
C ILE A 11 -19.96 -34.41 -10.61
N LEU A 12 -19.64 -34.19 -9.33
CA LEU A 12 -19.00 -32.94 -8.86
C LEU A 12 -17.57 -32.88 -9.40
N LEU A 13 -17.37 -32.11 -10.47
CA LEU A 13 -16.03 -31.74 -10.94
C LEU A 13 -15.46 -30.72 -9.98
N CYS A 14 -14.60 -31.18 -9.03
CA CYS A 14 -13.81 -30.29 -8.20
C CYS A 14 -12.68 -29.70 -9.07
N ALA A 15 -12.88 -28.51 -9.65
CA ALA A 15 -11.84 -27.80 -10.37
C ALA A 15 -10.78 -27.32 -9.36
N ALA A 16 -9.71 -28.07 -9.21
CA ALA A 16 -8.53 -27.60 -8.50
C ALA A 16 -7.94 -26.44 -9.32
N MET A 17 -8.09 -25.21 -8.82
CA MET A 17 -7.42 -24.04 -9.39
C MET A 17 -5.91 -24.24 -9.23
N LEU A 18 -5.22 -24.53 -10.32
CA LEU A 18 -3.76 -24.59 -10.35
C LEU A 18 -3.23 -23.18 -10.25
N VAL A 19 -2.64 -22.82 -9.12
CA VAL A 19 -1.92 -21.56 -8.94
C VAL A 19 -0.78 -21.50 -9.96
N THR A 20 -0.74 -20.44 -10.77
CA THR A 20 0.28 -20.29 -11.80
C THR A 20 1.66 -20.00 -11.18
N PRO A 21 2.78 -20.32 -11.89
CA PRO A 21 4.11 -19.96 -11.41
C PRO A 21 4.29 -18.45 -11.19
N GLN A 22 3.55 -17.63 -11.93
CA GLN A 22 3.56 -16.18 -11.80
C GLN A 22 2.89 -15.73 -10.50
N GLU A 23 1.70 -16.26 -10.17
CA GLU A 23 0.99 -15.96 -8.91
C GLU A 23 1.85 -16.32 -7.70
N LYS A 24 2.52 -17.48 -7.70
CA LYS A 24 3.47 -17.88 -6.63
C LYS A 24 4.66 -16.93 -6.49
N LYS A 25 5.14 -16.36 -7.60
CA LYS A 25 6.25 -15.41 -7.59
C LYS A 25 5.82 -14.04 -7.02
N ASP A 26 4.62 -13.62 -7.34
CA ASP A 26 4.07 -12.38 -6.82
C ASP A 26 3.74 -12.51 -5.31
N ASP A 27 3.17 -13.62 -4.86
CA ASP A 27 2.96 -13.91 -3.43
C ASP A 27 4.26 -13.79 -2.62
N ALA A 28 5.36 -14.37 -3.12
CA ALA A 28 6.66 -14.26 -2.46
C ALA A 28 7.22 -12.83 -2.42
N ALA A 29 6.92 -12.01 -3.43
CA ALA A 29 7.30 -10.60 -3.44
C ALA A 29 6.49 -9.80 -2.42
N TRP A 30 5.17 -10.06 -2.34
CA TRP A 30 4.30 -9.38 -1.38
C TRP A 30 4.63 -9.72 0.06
N GLU A 31 5.04 -10.95 0.34
CA GLU A 31 5.55 -11.33 1.68
C GLU A 31 6.80 -10.54 2.06
N LYS A 32 7.76 -10.36 1.13
CA LYS A 32 8.96 -9.54 1.36
C LYS A 32 8.63 -8.07 1.56
N VAL A 33 7.72 -7.52 0.76
CA VAL A 33 7.21 -6.15 0.92
C VAL A 33 6.57 -5.97 2.29
N ALA A 34 5.70 -6.90 2.71
CA ALA A 34 5.05 -6.87 4.01
C ALA A 34 6.06 -6.93 5.16
N ALA A 35 7.06 -7.80 5.06
CA ALA A 35 8.14 -7.91 6.05
C ALA A 35 8.96 -6.62 6.13
N ALA A 36 9.34 -6.03 4.99
CA ALA A 36 10.11 -4.79 4.93
C ALA A 36 9.34 -3.59 5.49
N LEU A 37 8.03 -3.50 5.22
CA LEU A 37 7.16 -2.45 5.72
C LEU A 37 6.68 -2.68 7.16
N GLY A 38 6.84 -3.91 7.70
CA GLY A 38 6.35 -4.29 9.02
C GLY A 38 4.83 -4.43 9.11
N LYS A 39 4.15 -4.53 7.96
CA LYS A 39 2.69 -4.63 7.87
C LYS A 39 2.26 -5.33 6.59
N LYS A 40 1.28 -6.22 6.67
CA LYS A 40 0.62 -6.80 5.50
C LYS A 40 -0.29 -5.77 4.82
N GLY A 41 -0.37 -5.87 3.50
CA GLY A 41 -1.29 -5.12 2.66
C GLY A 41 -2.40 -6.00 2.11
N ASP A 42 -3.22 -5.40 1.28
CA ASP A 42 -4.31 -6.03 0.55
C ASP A 42 -3.94 -6.10 -0.94
N LEU A 43 -4.11 -7.28 -1.54
CA LEU A 43 -3.94 -7.50 -2.98
C LEU A 43 -5.30 -7.37 -3.66
N SER A 44 -5.43 -6.41 -4.56
CA SER A 44 -6.63 -6.22 -5.36
C SER A 44 -6.68 -7.18 -6.58
N ALA A 45 -7.86 -7.33 -7.17
CA ALA A 45 -8.06 -8.22 -8.32
C ALA A 45 -7.28 -7.80 -9.59
N ASP A 46 -6.88 -6.54 -9.69
CA ASP A 46 -6.04 -5.99 -10.77
C ASP A 46 -4.54 -6.06 -10.48
N GLY A 47 -4.14 -6.79 -9.42
CA GLY A 47 -2.74 -7.08 -9.11
C GLY A 47 -2.00 -5.96 -8.37
N VAL A 48 -2.71 -5.00 -7.78
CA VAL A 48 -2.11 -3.96 -6.94
C VAL A 48 -2.06 -4.40 -5.48
N TYR A 49 -0.87 -4.46 -4.90
CA TYR A 49 -0.65 -4.73 -3.48
C TYR A 49 -0.50 -3.42 -2.72
N LYS A 50 -1.47 -3.07 -1.88
CA LYS A 50 -1.52 -1.79 -1.16
C LYS A 50 -1.39 -1.97 0.35
N VAL A 51 -0.47 -1.21 0.95
CA VAL A 51 -0.26 -1.15 2.41
C VAL A 51 -0.59 0.24 2.90
N THR A 52 -1.41 0.36 3.94
CA THR A 52 -1.90 1.64 4.47
C THR A 52 -1.44 1.85 5.91
N PHE A 53 -1.01 3.07 6.25
CA PHE A 53 -0.46 3.48 7.54
C PHE A 53 -1.22 4.70 8.07
N PRO A 54 -2.28 4.51 8.89
CA PRO A 54 -3.02 5.63 9.47
C PRO A 54 -2.13 6.45 10.43
N ARG A 55 -2.20 7.79 10.34
CA ARG A 55 -1.53 8.73 11.25
C ARG A 55 -2.39 9.00 12.49
N SER A 56 -2.66 7.95 13.26
CA SER A 56 -3.44 8.06 14.52
C SER A 56 -2.73 8.83 15.63
N ASP A 57 -1.45 9.12 15.45
CA ASP A 57 -0.65 10.00 16.32
C ASP A 57 -1.01 11.50 16.15
N LEU A 58 -1.57 11.89 15.00
CA LEU A 58 -1.96 13.28 14.73
C LEU A 58 -3.31 13.61 15.37
N LYS A 59 -3.40 14.81 15.94
CA LYS A 59 -4.61 15.40 16.48
C LYS A 59 -5.06 16.56 15.58
N VAL A 60 -5.59 16.23 14.42
CA VAL A 60 -6.05 17.21 13.42
C VAL A 60 -7.48 17.61 13.71
N ALA A 61 -7.78 18.90 13.57
CA ALA A 61 -9.14 19.42 13.65
C ALA A 61 -9.41 20.37 12.46
N MET A 62 -10.64 20.36 11.97
CA MET A 62 -11.15 21.30 10.96
C MET A 62 -12.19 22.20 11.63
N HIS A 63 -11.93 23.52 11.67
CA HIS A 63 -12.80 24.49 12.33
C HIS A 63 -13.18 24.08 13.78
N GLY A 64 -12.22 23.47 14.51
CA GLY A 64 -12.43 22.99 15.87
C GLY A 64 -13.06 21.59 15.98
N VAL A 65 -13.48 20.97 14.89
CA VAL A 65 -14.03 19.61 14.87
C VAL A 65 -12.89 18.60 14.62
N PRO A 66 -12.68 17.62 15.50
CA PRO A 66 -11.65 16.59 15.31
C PRO A 66 -11.85 15.79 14.03
N VAL A 67 -10.75 15.55 13.28
CA VAL A 67 -10.72 14.73 12.08
C VAL A 67 -10.08 13.38 12.43
N PRO A 68 -10.85 12.28 12.47
CA PRO A 68 -10.31 10.94 12.69
C PRO A 68 -9.36 10.53 11.55
N ALA A 69 -8.32 9.72 11.84
CA ALA A 69 -7.36 9.26 10.84
C ALA A 69 -8.02 8.55 9.64
N GLY A 70 -9.12 7.85 9.85
CA GLY A 70 -9.90 7.20 8.79
C GLY A 70 -10.57 8.16 7.79
N MET A 71 -10.62 9.46 8.09
CA MET A 71 -11.14 10.51 7.20
C MET A 71 -10.04 11.15 6.33
N GLY A 72 -9.08 10.34 5.87
CA GLY A 72 -8.07 10.79 4.92
C GLY A 72 -6.66 11.00 5.50
N LEU A 73 -6.42 10.78 6.78
CA LEU A 73 -5.10 10.94 7.39
C LEU A 73 -4.34 9.60 7.41
N ALA A 74 -4.15 8.99 6.24
CA ALA A 74 -3.44 7.74 6.13
C ALA A 74 -2.40 7.78 5.01
N SER A 75 -1.13 7.52 5.35
CA SER A 75 -0.09 7.23 4.36
C SER A 75 -0.33 5.87 3.74
N TRP A 76 0.08 5.66 2.50
CA TRP A 76 -0.04 4.38 1.81
C TRP A 76 1.05 4.19 0.77
N ALA A 77 1.35 2.92 0.45
CA ALA A 77 2.19 2.51 -0.65
C ALA A 77 1.49 1.41 -1.44
N ALA A 78 1.41 1.55 -2.75
CA ALA A 78 0.78 0.62 -3.66
C ALA A 78 1.79 0.13 -4.69
N PHE A 79 1.96 -1.18 -4.78
CA PHE A 79 2.93 -1.85 -5.64
C PHE A 79 2.21 -2.61 -6.74
N THR A 80 2.76 -2.58 -7.95
CA THR A 80 2.31 -3.44 -9.05
C THR A 80 3.52 -3.98 -9.81
N ARG A 81 3.36 -5.17 -10.40
CA ARG A 81 4.40 -5.77 -11.22
C ARG A 81 4.35 -5.22 -12.64
N MET A 82 5.52 -4.89 -13.18
CA MET A 82 5.70 -4.39 -14.54
C MET A 82 5.97 -5.55 -15.54
N PRO A 83 5.73 -5.34 -16.84
CA PRO A 83 5.98 -6.36 -17.86
C PRO A 83 7.45 -6.81 -17.95
N ASP A 84 8.40 -5.95 -17.60
CA ASP A 84 9.84 -6.25 -17.58
C ASP A 84 10.27 -7.08 -16.34
N GLY A 85 9.34 -7.38 -15.45
CA GLY A 85 9.54 -8.16 -14.24
C GLY A 85 9.97 -7.36 -13.02
N LYS A 86 10.21 -6.06 -13.14
CA LYS A 86 10.36 -5.14 -12.01
C LYS A 86 9.01 -4.80 -11.38
N TYR A 87 9.06 -4.00 -10.35
CA TYR A 87 7.88 -3.46 -9.68
C TYR A 87 7.89 -1.94 -9.75
N MET A 88 6.71 -1.37 -9.91
CA MET A 88 6.45 0.05 -9.70
C MET A 88 5.80 0.22 -8.33
N VAL A 89 6.18 1.26 -7.61
CA VAL A 89 5.47 1.74 -6.43
C VAL A 89 4.99 3.16 -6.65
N MET A 90 3.77 3.42 -6.25
CA MET A 90 3.25 4.77 -6.02
C MET A 90 2.77 4.86 -4.58
N GLY A 91 2.83 6.05 -4.02
CA GLY A 91 2.37 6.24 -2.66
C GLY A 91 2.08 7.68 -2.29
N ASP A 92 1.59 7.81 -1.08
CA ASP A 92 1.27 9.08 -0.48
C ASP A 92 1.67 9.06 1.00
N THR A 93 2.32 10.12 1.47
CA THR A 93 2.74 10.23 2.86
C THR A 93 2.10 11.45 3.50
N VAL A 94 1.40 11.21 4.61
CA VAL A 94 0.76 12.22 5.45
C VAL A 94 1.76 12.72 6.48
N MET A 95 2.04 14.03 6.51
CA MET A 95 3.12 14.63 7.28
C MET A 95 2.75 15.95 7.91
N LEU A 96 3.41 16.28 9.01
CA LEU A 96 3.55 17.67 9.47
C LEU A 96 4.65 18.38 8.68
N GLY A 97 4.62 19.71 8.62
CA GLY A 97 5.63 20.49 7.91
C GLY A 97 7.08 20.18 8.31
N ALA A 98 7.34 19.90 9.58
CA ALA A 98 8.67 19.53 10.08
C ALA A 98 9.16 18.15 9.60
N GLU A 99 8.25 17.26 9.18
CA GLU A 99 8.55 15.91 8.70
C GLU A 99 8.88 15.86 7.20
N VAL A 100 8.57 16.95 6.45
CA VAL A 100 8.70 16.99 4.98
C VAL A 100 10.14 16.72 4.53
N ASN A 101 11.12 17.44 5.06
CA ASN A 101 12.51 17.26 4.62
C ASN A 101 13.08 15.88 5.01
N PRO A 102 12.97 15.41 6.26
CA PRO A 102 13.47 14.07 6.61
C PRO A 102 12.85 12.94 5.79
N VAL A 103 11.54 13.00 5.51
CA VAL A 103 10.85 12.03 4.64
C VAL A 103 11.37 12.12 3.20
N SER A 104 11.50 13.34 2.67
CA SER A 104 12.02 13.58 1.32
C SER A 104 13.42 13.01 1.13
N ASP A 105 14.30 13.26 2.10
CA ASP A 105 15.69 12.80 2.04
C ASP A 105 15.76 11.26 2.07
N ALA A 106 14.94 10.61 2.91
CA ALA A 106 14.88 9.16 2.99
C ALA A 106 14.37 8.52 1.68
N LEU A 107 13.35 9.09 1.04
CA LEU A 107 12.83 8.63 -0.25
C LEU A 107 13.87 8.77 -1.36
N ARG A 108 14.46 9.96 -1.50
CA ARG A 108 15.48 10.27 -2.52
C ARG A 108 16.73 9.45 -2.38
N ALA A 109 17.19 9.19 -1.15
CA ALA A 109 18.35 8.34 -0.88
C ALA A 109 18.17 6.89 -1.37
N GLY A 110 16.93 6.43 -1.51
CA GLY A 110 16.59 5.12 -2.08
C GLY A 110 16.13 5.16 -3.54
N GLY A 111 16.30 6.30 -4.24
CA GLY A 111 15.95 6.45 -5.66
C GLY A 111 14.46 6.61 -5.94
N ILE A 112 13.65 6.90 -4.92
CA ILE A 112 12.22 7.18 -5.08
C ILE A 112 12.04 8.67 -5.41
N GLU A 113 11.31 8.95 -6.47
CA GLU A 113 10.98 10.30 -6.94
C GLU A 113 9.80 10.87 -6.18
N ILE A 114 9.89 12.15 -5.78
CA ILE A 114 8.78 12.92 -5.24
C ILE A 114 8.09 13.62 -6.40
N VAL A 115 6.82 13.33 -6.62
CA VAL A 115 6.06 13.81 -7.78
C VAL A 115 5.05 14.89 -7.43
N ALA A 116 4.68 15.03 -6.16
CA ALA A 116 3.88 16.15 -5.67
C ALA A 116 4.07 16.37 -4.17
N LEU A 117 3.88 17.62 -3.74
CA LEU A 117 3.79 18.01 -2.34
C LEU A 117 2.74 19.12 -2.24
N HIS A 118 1.72 18.91 -1.39
CA HIS A 118 0.63 19.85 -1.24
C HIS A 118 0.01 19.82 0.15
N ASN A 119 -0.76 20.86 0.50
CA ASN A 119 -1.56 20.87 1.71
C ASN A 119 -2.70 19.85 1.61
N HIS A 120 -3.06 19.24 2.72
CA HIS A 120 -4.24 18.38 2.78
C HIS A 120 -5.53 19.21 2.63
N MET A 121 -5.85 20.01 3.62
CA MET A 121 -7.04 20.86 3.62
C MET A 121 -6.72 22.30 4.05
N LEU A 122 -7.50 23.25 3.55
CA LEU A 122 -7.42 24.62 4.02
C LEU A 122 -8.12 24.75 5.38
N GLY A 123 -7.45 25.42 6.33
CA GLY A 123 -8.02 25.71 7.66
C GLY A 123 -7.95 24.57 8.67
N GLU A 124 -7.32 23.44 8.36
CA GLU A 124 -7.05 22.41 9.36
C GLU A 124 -5.93 22.81 10.32
N GLN A 125 -5.96 22.29 11.55
CA GLN A 125 -4.96 22.51 12.59
C GLN A 125 -4.60 21.21 13.31
N PRO A 126 -3.29 20.85 13.42
CA PRO A 126 -2.18 21.43 12.70
C PRO A 126 -2.33 21.23 11.19
N GLN A 127 -1.67 22.11 10.39
CA GLN A 127 -1.64 21.92 8.95
C GLN A 127 -0.91 20.63 8.57
N VAL A 128 -1.51 19.80 7.71
CA VAL A 128 -1.00 18.54 7.22
C VAL A 128 -0.59 18.68 5.75
N MET A 129 0.54 18.06 5.42
CA MET A 129 1.06 17.99 4.05
C MET A 129 0.91 16.57 3.52
N PHE A 130 0.67 16.48 2.21
CA PHE A 130 0.65 15.23 1.47
C PHE A 130 1.77 15.20 0.44
N MET A 131 2.53 14.12 0.41
CA MET A 131 3.64 13.92 -0.51
C MET A 131 3.40 12.67 -1.34
N HIS A 132 3.14 12.86 -2.63
CA HIS A 132 3.09 11.77 -3.59
C HIS A 132 4.48 11.41 -4.07
N TYR A 133 4.72 10.12 -4.24
CA TYR A 133 5.99 9.59 -4.71
C TYR A 133 5.78 8.42 -5.65
N GLN A 134 6.80 8.17 -6.47
CA GLN A 134 6.87 6.99 -7.34
C GLN A 134 8.29 6.43 -7.41
N GLY A 135 8.41 5.14 -7.74
CA GLY A 135 9.69 4.49 -7.96
C GLY A 135 9.53 3.16 -8.68
N GLU A 136 10.61 2.72 -9.31
CA GLU A 136 10.66 1.45 -10.03
C GLU A 136 11.88 0.63 -9.59
N GLY A 137 11.73 -0.71 -9.51
CA GLY A 137 12.85 -1.56 -9.15
C GLY A 137 12.45 -2.88 -8.49
N ASP A 138 13.31 -3.35 -7.60
CA ASP A 138 13.03 -4.50 -6.74
C ASP A 138 12.01 -4.13 -5.66
N ALA A 139 10.97 -4.95 -5.51
CA ALA A 139 9.86 -4.65 -4.61
C ALA A 139 10.29 -4.49 -3.14
N GLU A 140 11.20 -5.37 -2.68
CA GLU A 140 11.71 -5.34 -1.31
C GLU A 140 12.59 -4.10 -1.06
N ALA A 141 13.45 -3.73 -2.03
CA ALA A 141 14.29 -2.54 -1.93
C ALA A 141 13.47 -1.26 -1.87
N LEU A 142 12.42 -1.14 -2.70
CA LEU A 142 11.46 -0.04 -2.66
C LEU A 142 10.75 0.03 -1.30
N ALA A 143 10.27 -1.12 -0.81
CA ALA A 143 9.59 -1.21 0.49
C ALA A 143 10.50 -0.80 1.67
N ARG A 144 11.78 -1.20 1.66
CA ARG A 144 12.76 -0.78 2.69
C ARG A 144 13.00 0.74 2.64
N THR A 145 13.03 1.33 1.45
CA THR A 145 13.17 2.79 1.30
C THR A 145 11.96 3.51 1.90
N ILE A 146 10.75 3.04 1.57
CA ILE A 146 9.52 3.60 2.11
C ILE A 146 9.46 3.42 3.64
N ARG A 147 9.90 2.27 4.17
CA ARG A 147 9.95 2.07 5.62
C ARG A 147 10.85 3.11 6.30
N ARG A 148 12.06 3.37 5.76
CA ARG A 148 12.94 4.43 6.29
C ARG A 148 12.29 5.81 6.25
N ALA A 149 11.53 6.11 5.21
CA ALA A 149 10.78 7.37 5.12
C ALA A 149 9.66 7.45 6.17
N LEU A 150 8.87 6.39 6.32
CA LEU A 150 7.83 6.30 7.35
C LEU A 150 8.38 6.37 8.77
N ASP A 151 9.61 5.89 9.00
CA ASP A 151 10.31 5.98 10.29
C ASP A 151 10.71 7.43 10.67
N GLN A 152 10.61 8.39 9.75
CA GLN A 152 10.81 9.81 10.04
C GLN A 152 9.54 10.47 10.60
N LEU A 153 8.39 9.82 10.48
CA LEU A 153 7.11 10.35 10.96
C LEU A 153 7.00 10.23 12.49
N GLY A 154 6.39 11.24 13.13
CA GLY A 154 6.15 11.26 14.57
C GLY A 154 7.40 11.41 15.43
N ARG A 155 8.56 11.69 14.87
CA ARG A 155 9.79 12.01 15.62
C ARG A 155 9.67 13.41 16.22
N LYS A 156 9.87 13.51 17.53
CA LYS A 156 9.90 14.78 18.29
C LYS A 156 11.32 15.31 18.38
#